data_2273fcd9ed422bbcfa80c1a1806854b1
#
_entry.id   2273fcd9ed422bbcfa80c1a1806854b1
#
_cell.length_a   1.000
_cell.length_b   1.000
_cell.length_c   1.000
_cell.angle_alpha   90.00
_cell.angle_beta   90.00
_cell.angle_gamma   90.00
#
_symmetry.space_group_name_H-M   'P 1'
#
loop_
_entity.id
_entity.type
_entity.pdbx_description
1 polymer ?
#
loop_
_entity_poly.entity_id
_entity_poly.type
_entity_poly.pdbx_seq_one_letter_code
_entity_poly.pdbx_strand_id
1 'polypeptide(L)'
;MTNSTKLALACTTALIASGGMAAAQSVTIGITQNNVGVDSYQTTYEQAFIAAAEANPDVEVVVLDAGGDVARQIAQIQDLIQQEVDAMIIWPTNGQAVIPAVREAFQAEIPVVITNSNIAEDGFDFVTSFSGPDNVTQGARSAEIMCERFTELGIQDEARVVEITGQPGYTTAIERSEGFQERLPEVCPNVELVDSQPGNWNREDSQRVMEAFLVQYDDIDGVYSGDDNMGVGALNAALAAGRAEGITFVGATNFAVGYDAMERGEYWGSIYQSPVDDAEAALQTALDVLAGEEVPFLNYFDTPKITQENMGEFTRPVF
;
A
#
# COMPACT_ATOMS: atom_id res chain seq x y z
N MET A 1 29.91 -19.15 -92.84
CA MET A 1 30.35 -18.29 -91.73
C MET A 1 29.11 -17.71 -91.10
N THR A 2 28.60 -18.36 -90.13
CA THR A 2 27.36 -17.96 -89.44
C THR A 2 27.62 -17.70 -87.94
N ASN A 3 27.58 -16.43 -87.61
CA ASN A 3 27.73 -16.00 -86.21
C ASN A 3 26.39 -16.18 -85.46
N SER A 4 26.37 -17.02 -84.44
CA SER A 4 25.24 -17.19 -83.55
C SER A 4 25.48 -16.36 -82.26
N THR A 5 24.73 -15.31 -82.10
CA THR A 5 24.72 -14.46 -80.91
C THR A 5 23.84 -15.14 -79.86
N LYS A 6 24.40 -15.53 -78.72
CA LYS A 6 23.64 -16.04 -77.58
C LYS A 6 23.19 -14.84 -76.71
N LEU A 7 21.84 -14.65 -76.58
CA LEU A 7 21.23 -13.72 -75.72
C LEU A 7 21.11 -14.35 -74.31
N ALA A 8 21.79 -13.78 -73.30
CA ALA A 8 21.69 -14.20 -71.91
C ALA A 8 20.56 -13.41 -71.23
N LEU A 9 19.54 -14.14 -70.81
CA LEU A 9 18.41 -13.60 -70.05
C LEU A 9 18.77 -13.61 -68.55
N ALA A 10 19.01 -12.43 -67.98
CA ALA A 10 19.24 -12.28 -66.53
C ALA A 10 17.89 -12.21 -65.82
N CYS A 11 17.52 -13.26 -65.09
CA CYS A 11 16.41 -13.25 -64.14
C CYS A 11 16.83 -12.55 -62.84
N THR A 12 16.40 -11.35 -62.65
CA THR A 12 16.49 -10.61 -61.37
C THR A 12 15.35 -11.06 -60.44
N THR A 13 15.67 -11.93 -59.51
CA THR A 13 14.71 -12.29 -58.40
C THR A 13 14.71 -11.17 -57.40
N ALA A 14 13.65 -10.35 -57.37
CA ALA A 14 13.39 -9.40 -56.29
C ALA A 14 12.93 -10.17 -55.03
N LEU A 15 13.79 -10.23 -54.02
CA LEU A 15 13.38 -10.63 -52.66
C LEU A 15 12.51 -9.50 -52.08
N ILE A 16 11.22 -9.74 -52.02
CA ILE A 16 10.31 -8.95 -51.23
C ILE A 16 10.53 -9.39 -49.77
N ALA A 17 11.31 -8.63 -49.01
CA ALA A 17 11.32 -8.74 -47.54
C ALA A 17 9.99 -8.28 -47.04
N SER A 18 9.06 -9.21 -46.79
CA SER A 18 7.86 -8.96 -45.97
C SER A 18 8.37 -8.76 -44.52
N GLY A 19 8.61 -7.51 -44.15
CA GLY A 19 8.71 -7.12 -42.74
C GLY A 19 7.36 -7.36 -42.14
N GLY A 20 7.18 -8.52 -41.54
CA GLY A 20 6.05 -8.74 -40.63
C GLY A 20 6.22 -7.75 -39.47
N MET A 21 5.30 -6.81 -39.33
CA MET A 21 5.10 -6.12 -38.05
C MET A 21 4.76 -7.25 -37.09
N ALA A 22 5.66 -7.62 -36.18
CA ALA A 22 5.31 -8.38 -35.01
C ALA A 22 4.27 -7.51 -34.30
N ALA A 23 3.02 -7.96 -34.26
CA ALA A 23 2.04 -7.41 -33.33
C ALA A 23 2.69 -7.53 -31.94
N ALA A 24 2.78 -6.43 -31.21
CA ALA A 24 3.18 -6.51 -29.82
C ALA A 24 2.23 -7.52 -29.17
N GLN A 25 2.79 -8.57 -28.55
CA GLN A 25 1.99 -9.57 -27.87
C GLN A 25 1.47 -8.91 -26.62
N SER A 26 0.14 -8.88 -26.42
CA SER A 26 -0.44 -8.38 -25.18
C SER A 26 0.09 -9.20 -24.00
N VAL A 27 0.42 -8.49 -22.92
CA VAL A 27 0.85 -9.14 -21.66
C VAL A 27 -0.34 -9.27 -20.74
N THR A 28 -0.44 -10.40 -20.04
CA THR A 28 -1.50 -10.66 -19.06
C THR A 28 -0.94 -10.53 -17.65
N ILE A 29 -1.43 -9.57 -16.87
CA ILE A 29 -1.03 -9.37 -15.47
C ILE A 29 -2.16 -9.82 -14.57
N GLY A 30 -1.88 -10.79 -13.69
CA GLY A 30 -2.81 -11.21 -12.64
C GLY A 30 -2.61 -10.39 -11.36
N ILE A 31 -3.67 -9.83 -10.79
CA ILE A 31 -3.62 -9.21 -9.46
C ILE A 31 -4.57 -9.92 -8.51
N THR A 32 -4.11 -10.25 -7.30
CA THR A 32 -4.96 -10.66 -6.19
C THR A 32 -4.81 -9.69 -5.02
N GLN A 33 -5.92 -9.06 -4.63
CA GLN A 33 -6.03 -8.10 -3.56
C GLN A 33 -6.53 -8.77 -2.29
N ASN A 34 -6.16 -8.24 -1.12
CA ASN A 34 -6.50 -8.82 0.16
C ASN A 34 -8.00 -8.71 0.49
N ASN A 35 -8.61 -7.52 0.37
CA ASN A 35 -10.02 -7.29 0.72
C ASN A 35 -10.50 -5.93 0.19
N VAL A 36 -10.92 -5.86 -1.06
CA VAL A 36 -11.35 -4.61 -1.72
C VAL A 36 -12.49 -3.90 -0.99
N GLY A 37 -13.37 -4.66 -0.33
CA GLY A 37 -14.54 -4.11 0.36
C GLY A 37 -14.28 -3.60 1.79
N VAL A 38 -13.04 -3.68 2.33
CA VAL A 38 -12.77 -3.31 3.72
C VAL A 38 -12.83 -1.81 3.94
N ASP A 39 -12.33 -1.03 2.99
CA ASP A 39 -12.27 0.43 3.06
C ASP A 39 -12.25 1.09 1.68
N SER A 40 -12.30 2.42 1.68
CA SER A 40 -12.28 3.22 0.45
C SER A 40 -10.91 3.29 -0.22
N TYR A 41 -9.80 3.08 0.51
CA TYR A 41 -8.47 3.03 -0.07
C TYR A 41 -8.34 1.88 -1.05
N GLN A 42 -8.68 0.67 -0.62
CA GLN A 42 -8.58 -0.53 -1.45
C GLN A 42 -9.55 -0.50 -2.65
N THR A 43 -10.76 0.04 -2.46
CA THR A 43 -11.70 0.24 -3.58
C THR A 43 -11.14 1.23 -4.61
N THR A 44 -10.52 2.33 -4.15
CA THR A 44 -9.91 3.33 -5.05
C THR A 44 -8.67 2.78 -5.74
N TYR A 45 -7.85 2.01 -5.03
CA TYR A 45 -6.69 1.30 -5.60
C TYR A 45 -7.12 0.38 -6.75
N GLU A 46 -8.14 -0.47 -6.56
CA GLU A 46 -8.63 -1.36 -7.61
C GLU A 46 -9.10 -0.59 -8.84
N GLN A 47 -9.88 0.47 -8.63
CA GLN A 47 -10.38 1.31 -9.73
C GLN A 47 -9.24 1.99 -10.49
N ALA A 48 -8.24 2.51 -9.79
CA ALA A 48 -7.06 3.14 -10.39
C ALA A 48 -6.21 2.12 -11.16
N PHE A 49 -6.00 0.92 -10.59
CA PHE A 49 -5.29 -0.16 -11.26
C PHE A 49 -5.95 -0.57 -12.58
N ILE A 50 -7.27 -0.77 -12.57
CA ILE A 50 -8.04 -1.12 -13.77
C ILE A 50 -7.94 0.02 -14.79
N ALA A 51 -8.12 1.28 -14.38
CA ALA A 51 -8.04 2.43 -15.27
C ALA A 51 -6.64 2.60 -15.90
N ALA A 52 -5.58 2.38 -15.13
CA ALA A 52 -4.20 2.42 -15.62
C ALA A 52 -3.91 1.29 -16.64
N ALA A 53 -4.44 0.10 -16.39
CA ALA A 53 -4.33 -1.03 -17.33
C ALA A 53 -5.11 -0.76 -18.63
N GLU A 54 -6.34 -0.26 -18.55
CA GLU A 54 -7.17 0.09 -19.72
C GLU A 54 -6.54 1.21 -20.58
N ALA A 55 -5.73 2.08 -19.98
CA ALA A 55 -4.98 3.11 -20.71
C ALA A 55 -3.82 2.53 -21.56
N ASN A 56 -3.42 1.27 -21.32
CA ASN A 56 -2.37 0.58 -22.05
C ASN A 56 -2.97 -0.58 -22.89
N PRO A 57 -3.15 -0.40 -24.20
CA PRO A 57 -3.84 -1.37 -25.05
C PRO A 57 -3.13 -2.73 -25.20
N ASP A 58 -1.86 -2.82 -24.80
CA ASP A 58 -1.06 -4.03 -24.85
C ASP A 58 -1.09 -4.81 -23.52
N VAL A 59 -1.91 -4.36 -22.53
CA VAL A 59 -2.03 -4.96 -21.20
C VAL A 59 -3.44 -5.52 -20.99
N GLU A 60 -3.51 -6.80 -20.65
CA GLU A 60 -4.73 -7.45 -20.15
C GLU A 60 -4.57 -7.73 -18.65
N VAL A 61 -5.61 -7.54 -17.85
CA VAL A 61 -5.55 -7.78 -16.41
C VAL A 61 -6.60 -8.78 -15.93
N VAL A 62 -6.21 -9.65 -15.02
CA VAL A 62 -7.10 -10.54 -14.26
C VAL A 62 -7.12 -10.03 -12.82
N VAL A 63 -8.24 -9.44 -12.41
CA VAL A 63 -8.39 -8.82 -11.07
C VAL A 63 -9.19 -9.74 -10.16
N LEU A 64 -8.62 -10.10 -9.02
CA LEU A 64 -9.19 -11.02 -8.04
C LEU A 64 -9.17 -10.39 -6.64
N ASP A 65 -10.26 -10.57 -5.88
CA ASP A 65 -10.41 -10.15 -4.49
C ASP A 65 -10.50 -11.35 -3.56
N ALA A 66 -9.59 -11.45 -2.59
CA ALA A 66 -9.59 -12.51 -1.59
C ALA A 66 -10.68 -12.31 -0.52
N GLY A 67 -11.22 -11.08 -0.38
CA GLY A 67 -12.24 -10.77 0.62
C GLY A 67 -11.80 -11.04 2.05
N GLY A 68 -10.52 -10.85 2.37
CA GLY A 68 -9.92 -11.12 3.67
C GLY A 68 -9.64 -12.60 3.98
N ASP A 69 -9.88 -13.50 3.02
CA ASP A 69 -9.69 -14.95 3.20
C ASP A 69 -8.35 -15.41 2.61
N VAL A 70 -7.40 -15.77 3.48
CA VAL A 70 -6.06 -16.26 3.11
C VAL A 70 -6.12 -17.50 2.24
N ALA A 71 -7.01 -18.45 2.54
CA ALA A 71 -7.11 -19.68 1.76
C ALA A 71 -7.63 -19.40 0.34
N ARG A 72 -8.56 -18.45 0.20
CA ARG A 72 -9.03 -17.96 -1.10
C ARG A 72 -7.91 -17.29 -1.87
N GLN A 73 -7.09 -16.44 -1.21
CA GLN A 73 -5.97 -15.79 -1.88
C GLN A 73 -4.93 -16.80 -2.40
N ILE A 74 -4.60 -17.81 -1.58
CA ILE A 74 -3.71 -18.90 -2.00
C ILE A 74 -4.26 -19.62 -3.24
N ALA A 75 -5.57 -19.94 -3.26
CA ALA A 75 -6.20 -20.56 -4.42
C ALA A 75 -6.17 -19.62 -5.65
N GLN A 76 -6.39 -18.33 -5.47
CA GLN A 76 -6.30 -17.34 -6.55
C GLN A 76 -4.88 -17.25 -7.15
N ILE A 77 -3.84 -17.28 -6.33
CA ILE A 77 -2.44 -17.32 -6.81
C ILE A 77 -2.22 -18.59 -7.65
N GLN A 78 -2.71 -19.75 -7.18
CA GLN A 78 -2.60 -21.01 -7.91
C GLN A 78 -3.40 -21.01 -9.22
N ASP A 79 -4.56 -20.37 -9.23
CA ASP A 79 -5.36 -20.20 -10.46
C ASP A 79 -4.65 -19.30 -11.48
N LEU A 80 -3.98 -18.21 -11.03
CA LEU A 80 -3.18 -17.34 -11.90
C LEU A 80 -1.97 -18.09 -12.49
N ILE A 81 -1.32 -18.96 -11.70
CA ILE A 81 -0.25 -19.85 -12.22
C ILE A 81 -0.79 -20.75 -13.32
N GLN A 82 -1.97 -21.37 -13.13
CA GLN A 82 -2.58 -22.26 -14.13
C GLN A 82 -3.02 -21.51 -15.39
N GLN A 83 -3.33 -20.22 -15.28
CA GLN A 83 -3.64 -19.33 -16.41
C GLN A 83 -2.40 -18.86 -17.16
N GLU A 84 -1.19 -19.19 -16.66
CA GLU A 84 0.09 -18.81 -17.27
C GLU A 84 0.19 -17.28 -17.49
N VAL A 85 -0.23 -16.47 -16.48
CA VAL A 85 -0.10 -15.02 -16.57
C VAL A 85 1.37 -14.61 -16.67
N ASP A 86 1.67 -13.51 -17.37
CA ASP A 86 3.05 -13.06 -17.61
C ASP A 86 3.71 -12.45 -16.36
N ALA A 87 2.91 -11.85 -15.45
CA ALA A 87 3.36 -11.37 -14.14
C ALA A 87 2.20 -11.42 -13.13
N MET A 88 2.55 -11.46 -11.83
CA MET A 88 1.58 -11.35 -10.73
C MET A 88 1.85 -10.13 -9.89
N ILE A 89 0.76 -9.45 -9.49
CA ILE A 89 0.77 -8.46 -8.41
C ILE A 89 -0.03 -9.04 -7.25
N ILE A 90 0.56 -9.07 -6.07
CA ILE A 90 -0.08 -9.65 -4.88
C ILE A 90 -0.11 -8.60 -3.77
N TRP A 91 -1.32 -8.25 -3.31
CA TRP A 91 -1.51 -7.52 -2.07
C TRP A 91 -1.87 -8.54 -0.98
N PRO A 92 -0.94 -8.94 -0.10
CA PRO A 92 -1.14 -10.08 0.79
C PRO A 92 -2.23 -9.86 1.84
N THR A 93 -3.10 -10.84 2.03
CA THR A 93 -4.03 -10.90 3.17
C THR A 93 -3.30 -11.19 4.48
N ASN A 94 -2.24 -12.01 4.41
CA ASN A 94 -1.32 -12.28 5.49
C ASN A 94 0.06 -12.57 4.92
N GLY A 95 1.03 -11.72 5.28
CA GLY A 95 2.37 -11.74 4.69
C GLY A 95 3.15 -13.04 4.90
N GLN A 96 2.92 -13.77 5.99
CA GLN A 96 3.56 -15.06 6.25
C GLN A 96 2.84 -16.22 5.55
N ALA A 97 1.52 -16.21 5.57
CA ALA A 97 0.72 -17.36 5.12
C ALA A 97 0.70 -17.53 3.59
N VAL A 98 0.93 -16.46 2.81
CA VAL A 98 0.96 -16.53 1.34
C VAL A 98 2.29 -17.02 0.75
N ILE A 99 3.38 -17.07 1.54
CA ILE A 99 4.73 -17.43 1.07
C ILE A 99 4.77 -18.77 0.30
N PRO A 100 4.09 -19.84 0.73
CA PRO A 100 4.10 -21.09 -0.05
C PRO A 100 3.57 -20.91 -1.48
N ALA A 101 2.49 -20.15 -1.67
CA ALA A 101 1.90 -19.90 -2.99
C ALA A 101 2.78 -18.93 -3.83
N VAL A 102 3.39 -17.93 -3.21
CA VAL A 102 4.38 -17.04 -3.87
C VAL A 102 5.57 -17.86 -4.38
N ARG A 103 6.05 -18.83 -3.58
CA ARG A 103 7.11 -19.76 -4.00
C ARG A 103 6.68 -20.62 -5.19
N GLU A 104 5.42 -21.06 -5.26
CA GLU A 104 4.88 -21.81 -6.41
C GLU A 104 4.91 -20.94 -7.68
N ALA A 105 4.55 -19.65 -7.59
CA ALA A 105 4.64 -18.71 -8.71
C ALA A 105 6.10 -18.52 -9.17
N PHE A 106 7.02 -18.35 -8.22
CA PHE A 106 8.45 -18.26 -8.52
C PHE A 106 8.99 -19.54 -9.21
N GLN A 107 8.56 -20.73 -8.78
CA GLN A 107 8.94 -22.00 -9.43
C GLN A 107 8.34 -22.17 -10.83
N ALA A 108 7.23 -21.51 -11.11
CA ALA A 108 6.63 -21.41 -12.44
C ALA A 108 7.25 -20.34 -13.32
N GLU A 109 8.33 -19.69 -12.84
CA GLU A 109 9.05 -18.60 -13.52
C GLU A 109 8.17 -17.37 -13.80
N ILE A 110 7.10 -17.17 -13.03
CA ILE A 110 6.23 -15.99 -13.10
C ILE A 110 6.78 -14.93 -12.13
N PRO A 111 7.18 -13.74 -12.61
CA PRO A 111 7.62 -12.67 -11.73
C PRO A 111 6.49 -12.18 -10.83
N VAL A 112 6.82 -11.97 -9.56
CA VAL A 112 5.87 -11.53 -8.53
C VAL A 112 6.26 -10.15 -8.01
N VAL A 113 5.35 -9.20 -8.12
CA VAL A 113 5.40 -7.89 -7.46
C VAL A 113 4.46 -7.93 -6.25
N ILE A 114 4.99 -7.69 -5.08
CA ILE A 114 4.17 -7.48 -3.88
C ILE A 114 3.82 -6.01 -3.79
N THR A 115 2.58 -5.67 -3.42
CA THR A 115 2.13 -4.28 -3.35
C THR A 115 1.54 -3.92 -2.00
N ASN A 116 1.70 -2.66 -1.61
CA ASN A 116 1.15 -1.98 -0.43
C ASN A 116 1.56 -2.59 0.93
N SER A 117 1.33 -3.87 1.15
CA SER A 117 1.73 -4.65 2.34
C SER A 117 2.72 -5.72 1.94
N ASN A 118 3.89 -5.77 2.56
CA ASN A 118 4.91 -6.74 2.18
C ASN A 118 4.60 -8.15 2.72
N ILE A 119 5.26 -9.17 2.16
CA ILE A 119 5.31 -10.50 2.77
C ILE A 119 6.40 -10.52 3.86
N ALA A 120 6.41 -11.55 4.70
CA ALA A 120 7.48 -11.71 5.68
C ALA A 120 8.83 -11.99 5.01
N GLU A 121 9.93 -11.58 5.65
CA GLU A 121 11.28 -11.60 5.10
C GLU A 121 11.74 -12.97 4.58
N ASP A 122 11.30 -14.06 5.19
CA ASP A 122 11.63 -15.42 4.75
C ASP A 122 11.02 -15.81 3.39
N GLY A 123 10.15 -14.95 2.85
CA GLY A 123 9.60 -15.06 1.50
C GLY A 123 10.28 -14.20 0.44
N PHE A 124 11.19 -13.30 0.80
CA PHE A 124 11.78 -12.32 -0.11
C PHE A 124 12.53 -12.94 -1.29
N ASP A 125 13.15 -14.11 -1.10
CA ASP A 125 13.84 -14.83 -2.18
C ASP A 125 12.91 -15.26 -3.34
N PHE A 126 11.60 -15.23 -3.14
CA PHE A 126 10.59 -15.62 -4.13
C PHE A 126 9.87 -14.44 -4.78
N VAL A 127 10.23 -13.21 -4.41
CA VAL A 127 9.61 -11.96 -4.87
C VAL A 127 10.57 -11.23 -5.78
N THR A 128 10.07 -10.68 -6.89
CA THR A 128 10.84 -9.87 -7.81
C THR A 128 11.03 -8.45 -7.28
N SER A 129 9.94 -7.83 -6.81
CA SER A 129 9.95 -6.48 -6.25
C SER A 129 8.78 -6.28 -5.29
N PHE A 130 8.97 -5.41 -4.31
CA PHE A 130 7.89 -4.78 -3.55
C PHE A 130 7.66 -3.37 -4.08
N SER A 131 6.43 -3.01 -4.42
CA SER A 131 6.03 -1.66 -4.81
C SER A 131 4.98 -1.14 -3.83
N GLY A 132 5.30 -0.10 -3.07
CA GLY A 132 4.39 0.40 -2.05
C GLY A 132 5.01 1.43 -1.12
N PRO A 133 4.34 1.77 -0.01
CA PRO A 133 4.88 2.67 1.00
C PRO A 133 5.93 1.98 1.87
N ASP A 134 6.88 2.77 2.40
CA ASP A 134 7.70 2.35 3.54
C ASP A 134 6.87 2.52 4.82
N ASN A 135 6.24 1.44 5.26
CA ASN A 135 5.33 1.46 6.40
C ASN A 135 6.05 1.71 7.74
N VAL A 136 7.31 1.28 7.89
CA VAL A 136 8.12 1.60 9.07
C VAL A 136 8.36 3.10 9.13
N THR A 137 8.76 3.71 8.01
CA THR A 137 8.94 5.17 7.91
C THR A 137 7.62 5.91 8.16
N GLN A 138 6.47 5.38 7.74
CA GLN A 138 5.17 6.02 8.05
C GLN A 138 4.89 6.04 9.55
N GLY A 139 5.08 4.93 10.24
CA GLY A 139 4.95 4.87 11.70
C GLY A 139 5.91 5.82 12.41
N ALA A 140 7.17 5.84 11.99
CA ALA A 140 8.18 6.76 12.54
C ALA A 140 7.80 8.23 12.34
N ARG A 141 7.35 8.62 11.14
CA ARG A 141 6.87 9.98 10.84
C ARG A 141 5.63 10.36 11.68
N SER A 142 4.75 9.41 11.98
CA SER A 142 3.59 9.65 12.87
C SER A 142 4.04 9.95 14.30
N ALA A 143 5.05 9.24 14.81
CA ALA A 143 5.67 9.54 16.11
C ALA A 143 6.31 10.93 16.13
N GLU A 144 6.98 11.32 15.05
CA GLU A 144 7.56 12.67 14.93
C GLU A 144 6.49 13.77 14.93
N ILE A 145 5.37 13.59 14.16
CA ILE A 145 4.24 14.53 14.17
C ILE A 145 3.68 14.68 15.58
N MET A 146 3.50 13.59 16.31
CA MET A 146 2.97 13.60 17.67
C MET A 146 3.92 14.33 18.63
N CYS A 147 5.22 14.05 18.55
CA CYS A 147 6.23 14.69 19.38
C CYS A 147 6.38 16.18 19.08
N GLU A 148 6.36 16.59 17.81
CA GLU A 148 6.34 17.99 17.39
C GLU A 148 5.16 18.71 18.05
N ARG A 149 3.97 18.11 18.01
CA ARG A 149 2.77 18.66 18.66
C ARG A 149 2.88 18.76 20.17
N PHE A 150 3.40 17.74 20.84
CA PHE A 150 3.60 17.76 22.29
C PHE A 150 4.61 18.83 22.71
N THR A 151 5.64 19.06 21.89
CA THR A 151 6.62 20.13 22.11
C THR A 151 5.97 21.52 22.01
N GLU A 152 5.09 21.74 21.03
CA GLU A 152 4.32 22.99 20.90
C GLU A 152 3.39 23.22 22.10
N LEU A 153 2.79 22.16 22.62
CA LEU A 153 1.91 22.20 23.78
C LEU A 153 2.67 22.27 25.12
N GLY A 154 3.98 21.99 25.12
CA GLY A 154 4.83 21.98 26.30
C GLY A 154 4.61 20.77 27.23
N ILE A 155 4.12 19.63 26.67
CA ILE A 155 3.81 18.40 27.44
C ILE A 155 4.71 17.22 27.04
N GLN A 156 5.72 17.40 26.22
CA GLN A 156 6.63 16.35 25.73
C GLN A 156 7.39 15.58 26.82
N ASP A 157 7.38 16.07 28.06
CA ASP A 157 8.10 15.44 29.18
C ASP A 157 7.20 14.57 30.08
N GLU A 158 5.89 14.52 29.84
CA GLU A 158 4.94 13.79 30.71
C GLU A 158 3.75 13.19 29.96
N ALA A 159 3.69 13.35 28.62
CA ALA A 159 2.52 12.92 27.85
C ALA A 159 2.37 11.39 27.80
N ARG A 160 1.13 10.95 27.76
CA ARG A 160 0.73 9.54 27.70
C ARG A 160 -0.04 9.25 26.41
N VAL A 161 0.38 8.23 25.68
CA VAL A 161 -0.11 7.88 24.37
C VAL A 161 -0.72 6.48 24.40
N VAL A 162 -1.82 6.30 23.67
CA VAL A 162 -2.36 4.99 23.32
C VAL A 162 -2.25 4.77 21.82
N GLU A 163 -2.11 3.49 21.43
CA GLU A 163 -2.02 3.09 20.04
C GLU A 163 -3.22 2.21 19.65
N ILE A 164 -3.76 2.45 18.44
CA ILE A 164 -4.77 1.59 17.81
C ILE A 164 -4.20 1.05 16.51
N THR A 165 -3.78 -0.22 16.53
CA THR A 165 -3.12 -0.88 15.40
C THR A 165 -4.13 -1.39 14.36
N GLY A 166 -3.63 -1.73 13.16
CA GLY A 166 -4.43 -2.45 12.17
C GLY A 166 -4.72 -3.90 12.55
N GLN A 167 -5.00 -4.73 11.55
CA GLN A 167 -5.32 -6.14 11.75
C GLN A 167 -4.08 -6.95 12.14
N PRO A 168 -4.12 -7.78 13.20
CA PRO A 168 -3.02 -8.64 13.60
C PRO A 168 -2.57 -9.59 12.47
N GLY A 169 -1.26 -9.73 12.29
CA GLY A 169 -0.65 -10.56 11.24
C GLY A 169 -0.61 -9.92 9.84
N TYR A 170 -1.10 -8.69 9.72
CA TYR A 170 -1.00 -7.89 8.51
C TYR A 170 0.28 -7.05 8.55
N THR A 171 1.16 -7.21 7.58
CA THR A 171 2.52 -6.65 7.63
C THR A 171 2.51 -5.12 7.78
N THR A 172 1.65 -4.42 7.06
CA THR A 172 1.47 -2.95 7.22
C THR A 172 1.16 -2.56 8.68
N ALA A 173 0.31 -3.35 9.37
CA ALA A 173 -0.03 -3.05 10.76
C ALA A 173 1.17 -3.25 11.69
N ILE A 174 1.95 -4.30 11.45
CA ILE A 174 3.17 -4.61 12.20
C ILE A 174 4.21 -3.50 11.98
N GLU A 175 4.55 -3.22 10.73
CA GLU A 175 5.59 -2.26 10.36
C GLU A 175 5.29 -0.83 10.82
N ARG A 176 4.03 -0.35 10.67
CA ARG A 176 3.63 0.97 11.16
C ARG A 176 3.71 1.07 12.68
N SER A 177 3.29 0.01 13.38
CA SER A 177 3.40 -0.07 14.84
C SER A 177 4.87 -0.09 15.30
N GLU A 178 5.71 -0.91 14.68
CA GLU A 178 7.16 -0.96 14.95
C GLU A 178 7.80 0.42 14.73
N GLY A 179 7.56 1.04 13.58
CA GLY A 179 8.12 2.35 13.27
C GLY A 179 7.70 3.44 14.28
N PHE A 180 6.44 3.44 14.70
CA PHE A 180 5.95 4.35 15.73
C PHE A 180 6.58 4.08 17.10
N GLN A 181 6.56 2.82 17.55
CA GLN A 181 7.04 2.43 18.87
C GLN A 181 8.56 2.59 19.03
N GLU A 182 9.33 2.34 17.97
CA GLU A 182 10.77 2.55 17.98
C GLU A 182 11.14 4.03 17.94
N ARG A 183 10.43 4.82 17.13
CA ARG A 183 10.73 6.23 16.93
C ARG A 183 10.31 7.13 18.09
N LEU A 184 9.17 6.83 18.72
CA LEU A 184 8.61 7.70 19.79
C LEU A 184 9.60 7.95 20.92
N PRO A 185 10.26 6.94 21.54
CA PRO A 185 11.24 7.19 22.61
C PRO A 185 12.52 7.88 22.13
N GLU A 186 12.84 7.85 20.83
CA GLU A 186 13.99 8.55 20.27
C GLU A 186 13.74 10.07 20.18
N VAL A 187 12.53 10.47 19.76
CA VAL A 187 12.17 11.87 19.55
C VAL A 187 11.55 12.52 20.78
N CYS A 188 10.85 11.75 21.60
CA CYS A 188 10.21 12.18 22.84
C CYS A 188 10.46 11.16 23.97
N PRO A 189 11.66 11.14 24.58
CA PRO A 189 12.10 10.07 25.48
C PRO A 189 11.29 9.95 26.78
N ASN A 190 10.50 10.96 27.15
CA ASN A 190 9.69 10.98 28.36
C ASN A 190 8.20 10.74 28.10
N VAL A 191 7.80 10.60 26.84
CA VAL A 191 6.42 10.22 26.46
C VAL A 191 6.24 8.72 26.66
N GLU A 192 5.17 8.32 27.33
CA GLU A 192 4.84 6.94 27.63
C GLU A 192 3.78 6.37 26.67
N LEU A 193 4.10 5.32 25.94
CA LEU A 193 3.09 4.50 25.27
C LEU A 193 2.47 3.55 26.31
N VAL A 194 1.25 3.81 26.74
CA VAL A 194 0.63 3.11 27.88
C VAL A 194 -0.16 1.87 27.50
N ASP A 195 -0.68 1.81 26.26
CA ASP A 195 -1.41 0.64 25.76
C ASP A 195 -1.43 0.65 24.23
N SER A 196 -1.57 -0.55 23.63
CA SER A 196 -1.69 -0.77 22.19
C SER A 196 -2.71 -1.87 21.92
N GLN A 197 -3.76 -1.60 21.14
CA GLN A 197 -4.83 -2.55 20.86
C GLN A 197 -5.24 -2.54 19.37
N PRO A 198 -5.68 -3.67 18.79
CA PRO A 198 -6.07 -3.73 17.39
C PRO A 198 -7.44 -3.10 17.14
N GLY A 199 -7.51 -2.20 16.17
CA GLY A 199 -8.74 -1.63 15.60
C GLY A 199 -9.17 -2.28 14.29
N ASN A 200 -8.37 -3.26 13.76
CA ASN A 200 -8.69 -4.13 12.63
C ASN A 200 -9.05 -3.39 11.32
N TRP A 201 -8.50 -2.20 11.07
CA TRP A 201 -8.84 -1.31 9.94
C TRP A 201 -10.33 -0.89 9.93
N ASN A 202 -10.98 -0.98 11.09
CA ASN A 202 -12.41 -0.77 11.24
C ASN A 202 -12.71 0.38 12.21
N ARG A 203 -13.54 1.33 11.78
CA ARG A 203 -13.89 2.54 12.56
C ARG A 203 -14.63 2.21 13.84
N GLU A 204 -15.61 1.30 13.77
CA GLU A 204 -16.42 0.92 14.91
C GLU A 204 -15.63 0.10 15.94
N ASP A 205 -14.70 -0.76 15.48
CA ASP A 205 -13.81 -1.49 16.39
C ASP A 205 -12.88 -0.50 17.11
N SER A 206 -12.29 0.44 16.37
CA SER A 206 -11.43 1.48 16.93
C SER A 206 -12.16 2.39 17.92
N GLN A 207 -13.42 2.72 17.62
CA GLN A 207 -14.25 3.44 18.57
C GLN A 207 -14.42 2.66 19.88
N ARG A 208 -14.71 1.34 19.82
CA ARG A 208 -14.82 0.49 21.01
C ARG A 208 -13.51 0.37 21.78
N VAL A 209 -12.39 0.27 21.07
CA VAL A 209 -11.06 0.26 21.69
C VAL A 209 -10.81 1.56 22.44
N MET A 210 -11.09 2.71 21.83
CA MET A 210 -10.91 4.00 22.48
C MET A 210 -11.86 4.19 23.66
N GLU A 211 -13.12 3.74 23.58
CA GLU A 211 -14.06 3.73 24.71
C GLU A 211 -13.47 2.95 25.90
N ALA A 212 -12.81 1.81 25.65
CA ALA A 212 -12.14 1.04 26.70
C ALA A 212 -10.92 1.78 27.27
N PHE A 213 -10.09 2.40 26.43
CA PHE A 213 -8.97 3.23 26.90
C PHE A 213 -9.43 4.40 27.77
N LEU A 214 -10.51 5.09 27.39
CA LEU A 214 -11.08 6.21 28.16
C LEU A 214 -11.64 5.78 29.54
N VAL A 215 -12.01 4.51 29.70
CA VAL A 215 -12.42 3.95 31.00
C VAL A 215 -11.20 3.57 31.84
N GLN A 216 -10.12 3.07 31.19
CA GLN A 216 -8.95 2.55 31.86
C GLN A 216 -7.95 3.65 32.27
N TYR A 217 -7.86 4.72 31.45
CA TYR A 217 -6.88 5.81 31.62
C TYR A 217 -7.58 7.16 31.73
N ASP A 218 -7.31 7.87 32.82
CA ASP A 218 -7.86 9.22 33.06
C ASP A 218 -7.10 10.30 32.30
N ASP A 219 -5.86 10.03 31.90
CA ASP A 219 -4.87 10.98 31.37
C ASP A 219 -4.25 10.45 30.06
N ILE A 220 -5.00 10.57 28.97
CA ILE A 220 -4.52 10.30 27.61
C ILE A 220 -4.29 11.64 26.92
N ASP A 221 -3.05 11.89 26.45
CA ASP A 221 -2.64 13.11 25.76
C ASP A 221 -2.52 12.91 24.24
N GLY A 222 -2.32 11.66 23.79
CA GLY A 222 -2.22 11.32 22.40
C GLY A 222 -2.81 9.98 22.01
N VAL A 223 -3.30 9.90 20.78
CA VAL A 223 -3.76 8.67 20.15
C VAL A 223 -3.07 8.54 18.80
N TYR A 224 -2.28 7.49 18.64
CA TYR A 224 -1.79 7.06 17.33
C TYR A 224 -2.70 5.95 16.79
N SER A 225 -3.06 6.04 15.53
CA SER A 225 -3.81 4.99 14.82
C SER A 225 -3.12 4.60 13.52
N GLY A 226 -3.14 3.31 13.21
CA GLY A 226 -2.51 2.78 12.01
C GLY A 226 -3.08 3.32 10.68
N ASP A 227 -4.29 3.89 10.72
CA ASP A 227 -4.88 4.71 9.66
C ASP A 227 -5.86 5.76 10.21
N ASP A 228 -6.27 6.72 9.37
CA ASP A 228 -7.17 7.80 9.80
C ASP A 228 -8.62 7.34 9.94
N ASN A 229 -9.05 6.29 9.26
CA ASN A 229 -10.40 5.76 9.42
C ASN A 229 -10.59 5.22 10.84
N MET A 230 -9.60 4.50 11.36
CA MET A 230 -9.53 4.08 12.77
C MET A 230 -9.37 5.28 13.70
N GLY A 231 -8.48 6.22 13.35
CA GLY A 231 -8.24 7.42 14.16
C GLY A 231 -9.48 8.28 14.36
N VAL A 232 -10.30 8.44 13.31
CA VAL A 232 -11.61 9.12 13.43
C VAL A 232 -12.60 8.31 14.26
N GLY A 233 -12.52 6.98 14.26
CA GLY A 233 -13.27 6.13 15.21
C GLY A 233 -12.91 6.46 16.67
N ALA A 234 -11.61 6.56 16.96
CA ALA A 234 -11.13 6.95 18.29
C ALA A 234 -11.55 8.38 18.66
N LEU A 235 -11.43 9.33 17.75
CA LEU A 235 -11.91 10.71 17.93
C LEU A 235 -13.38 10.75 18.28
N ASN A 236 -14.23 9.99 17.59
CA ASN A 236 -15.66 9.93 17.85
C ASN A 236 -15.97 9.43 19.27
N ALA A 237 -15.24 8.42 19.77
CA ALA A 237 -15.37 7.96 21.15
C ALA A 237 -15.01 9.05 22.16
N ALA A 238 -13.89 9.74 21.91
CA ALA A 238 -13.43 10.82 22.79
C ALA A 238 -14.40 12.02 22.80
N LEU A 239 -14.94 12.40 21.63
CA LEU A 239 -15.98 13.43 21.50
C LEU A 239 -17.27 13.04 22.26
N ALA A 240 -17.74 11.81 22.10
CA ALA A 240 -18.92 11.30 22.79
C ALA A 240 -18.74 11.27 24.31
N ALA A 241 -17.55 11.02 24.80
CA ALA A 241 -17.19 11.05 26.22
C ALA A 241 -16.90 12.47 26.75
N GLY A 242 -16.89 13.51 25.88
CA GLY A 242 -16.49 14.87 26.26
C GLY A 242 -15.04 15.02 26.67
N ARG A 243 -14.16 14.15 26.14
CA ARG A 243 -12.74 14.06 26.49
C ARG A 243 -11.79 14.29 25.29
N ALA A 244 -12.29 14.75 24.16
CA ALA A 244 -11.45 14.99 22.98
C ALA A 244 -10.54 16.23 23.12
N GLU A 245 -10.96 17.21 23.93
CA GLU A 245 -10.17 18.41 24.16
C GLU A 245 -8.87 18.05 24.91
N GLY A 246 -7.72 18.46 24.34
CA GLY A 246 -6.40 18.17 24.90
C GLY A 246 -5.76 16.88 24.38
N ILE A 247 -6.51 15.99 23.69
CA ILE A 247 -5.95 14.79 23.08
C ILE A 247 -5.48 15.09 21.65
N THR A 248 -4.23 14.76 21.35
CA THR A 248 -3.64 14.85 20.01
C THR A 248 -3.90 13.55 19.24
N PHE A 249 -4.65 13.61 18.15
CA PHE A 249 -4.91 12.48 17.27
C PHE A 249 -3.99 12.53 16.05
N VAL A 250 -3.25 11.44 15.79
CA VAL A 250 -2.37 11.26 14.64
C VAL A 250 -2.63 9.90 14.01
N GLY A 251 -2.69 9.86 12.68
CA GLY A 251 -2.90 8.62 11.95
C GLY A 251 -1.88 8.41 10.83
N ALA A 252 -2.29 7.62 9.86
CA ALA A 252 -1.58 7.38 8.61
C ALA A 252 -2.56 7.25 7.44
N THR A 253 -2.05 7.35 6.21
CA THR A 253 -2.79 7.15 4.94
C THR A 253 -3.59 8.37 4.43
N ASN A 254 -3.87 9.37 5.26
CA ASN A 254 -4.61 10.58 4.89
C ASN A 254 -5.97 10.30 4.20
N PHE A 255 -6.84 9.51 4.84
CA PHE A 255 -8.21 9.34 4.37
C PHE A 255 -9.00 10.65 4.39
N ALA A 256 -10.01 10.78 3.51
CA ALA A 256 -10.88 11.95 3.46
C ALA A 256 -11.49 12.32 4.83
N VAL A 257 -11.83 11.33 5.64
CA VAL A 257 -12.40 11.55 6.98
C VAL A 257 -11.39 12.13 7.96
N GLY A 258 -10.12 11.75 7.87
CA GLY A 258 -9.02 12.33 8.65
C GLY A 258 -8.72 13.76 8.18
N TYR A 259 -8.66 13.97 6.87
CA TYR A 259 -8.50 15.30 6.29
C TYR A 259 -9.59 16.28 6.74
N ASP A 260 -10.86 15.85 6.66
CA ASP A 260 -11.99 16.66 7.11
C ASP A 260 -11.94 16.94 8.63
N ALA A 261 -11.46 15.99 9.44
CA ALA A 261 -11.25 16.18 10.87
C ALA A 261 -10.09 17.16 11.16
N MET A 262 -9.02 17.15 10.34
CA MET A 262 -7.95 18.17 10.41
C MET A 262 -8.48 19.57 10.07
N GLU A 263 -9.31 19.71 9.03
CA GLU A 263 -9.95 21.00 8.69
C GLU A 263 -10.81 21.56 9.83
N ARG A 264 -11.44 20.70 10.63
CA ARG A 264 -12.22 21.10 11.81
C ARG A 264 -11.37 21.39 13.04
N GLY A 265 -10.05 21.13 12.97
CA GLY A 265 -9.14 21.29 14.12
C GLY A 265 -9.25 20.18 15.17
N GLU A 266 -9.88 19.04 14.84
CA GLU A 266 -10.15 17.91 15.75
C GLU A 266 -9.11 16.78 15.62
N TYR A 267 -8.33 16.77 14.55
CA TYR A 267 -7.32 15.78 14.23
C TYR A 267 -6.03 16.50 13.85
N TRP A 268 -4.88 16.10 14.39
CA TRP A 268 -3.68 16.92 14.23
C TRP A 268 -2.91 16.63 12.94
N GLY A 269 -2.71 15.36 12.62
CA GLY A 269 -1.90 15.01 11.47
C GLY A 269 -2.00 13.56 11.04
N SER A 270 -1.45 13.29 9.87
CA SER A 270 -1.43 11.99 9.21
C SER A 270 -0.20 11.88 8.30
N ILE A 271 -0.09 10.77 7.59
CA ILE A 271 0.91 10.54 6.55
C ILE A 271 0.18 10.45 5.21
N TYR A 272 0.58 11.28 4.25
CA TYR A 272 0.00 11.25 2.91
C TYR A 272 0.37 9.96 2.19
N GLN A 273 -0.63 9.28 1.65
CA GLN A 273 -0.49 8.11 0.78
C GLN A 273 -1.65 8.08 -0.21
N SER A 274 -1.36 7.94 -1.50
CA SER A 274 -2.36 7.92 -2.56
C SER A 274 -2.59 6.49 -3.06
N PRO A 275 -3.82 5.96 -3.02
CA PRO A 275 -4.13 4.65 -3.60
C PRO A 275 -4.00 4.64 -5.13
N VAL A 276 -4.11 5.80 -5.77
CA VAL A 276 -3.92 5.93 -7.23
C VAL A 276 -2.44 5.77 -7.57
N ASP A 277 -1.56 6.53 -6.90
CA ASP A 277 -0.11 6.44 -7.12
C ASP A 277 0.43 5.05 -6.77
N ASP A 278 -0.11 4.42 -5.72
CA ASP A 278 0.23 3.06 -5.28
C ASP A 278 -0.13 2.02 -6.38
N ALA A 279 -1.34 2.10 -6.92
CA ALA A 279 -1.83 1.21 -7.97
C ALA A 279 -1.05 1.37 -9.28
N GLU A 280 -0.81 2.62 -9.70
CA GLU A 280 -0.04 2.94 -10.91
C GLU A 280 1.41 2.49 -10.77
N ALA A 281 2.05 2.69 -9.61
CA ALA A 281 3.41 2.25 -9.35
C ALA A 281 3.53 0.72 -9.36
N ALA A 282 2.57 -0.02 -8.81
CA ALA A 282 2.56 -1.47 -8.83
C ALA A 282 2.44 -2.03 -10.25
N LEU A 283 1.53 -1.47 -11.06
CA LEU A 283 1.39 -1.84 -12.47
C LEU A 283 2.66 -1.52 -13.26
N GLN A 284 3.21 -0.31 -13.10
CA GLN A 284 4.43 0.09 -13.79
C GLN A 284 5.61 -0.81 -13.42
N THR A 285 5.78 -1.14 -12.13
CA THR A 285 6.83 -2.06 -11.68
C THR A 285 6.71 -3.44 -12.37
N ALA A 286 5.49 -3.98 -12.49
CA ALA A 286 5.29 -5.25 -13.19
C ALA A 286 5.63 -5.14 -14.70
N LEU A 287 5.29 -4.02 -15.34
CA LEU A 287 5.61 -3.77 -16.74
C LEU A 287 7.12 -3.62 -16.97
N ASP A 288 7.83 -2.92 -16.09
CA ASP A 288 9.28 -2.72 -16.15
C ASP A 288 10.00 -4.08 -16.01
N VAL A 289 9.54 -4.94 -15.08
CA VAL A 289 10.03 -6.32 -14.93
C VAL A 289 9.85 -7.11 -16.23
N LEU A 290 8.66 -7.04 -16.85
CA LEU A 290 8.37 -7.74 -18.11
C LEU A 290 9.18 -7.20 -19.29
N ALA A 291 9.50 -5.91 -19.28
CA ALA A 291 10.39 -5.28 -20.25
C ALA A 291 11.87 -5.68 -20.05
N GLY A 292 12.20 -6.36 -18.94
CA GLY A 292 13.57 -6.73 -18.58
C GLY A 292 14.40 -5.56 -18.03
N GLU A 293 13.72 -4.53 -17.53
CA GLU A 293 14.36 -3.41 -16.84
C GLU A 293 14.78 -3.81 -15.42
N GLU A 294 15.83 -3.17 -14.90
CA GLU A 294 16.30 -3.39 -13.54
C GLU A 294 15.38 -2.59 -12.59
N VAL A 295 14.61 -3.31 -11.75
CA VAL A 295 13.76 -2.71 -10.71
C VAL A 295 14.40 -2.92 -9.33
N PRO A 296 14.34 -1.95 -8.40
CA PRO A 296 14.79 -2.17 -7.03
C PRO A 296 13.91 -3.21 -6.35
N PHE A 297 14.50 -4.00 -5.43
CA PHE A 297 13.71 -4.96 -4.64
C PHE A 297 12.66 -4.24 -3.77
N LEU A 298 13.04 -3.15 -3.10
CA LEU A 298 12.13 -2.26 -2.37
C LEU A 298 11.94 -0.98 -3.19
N ASN A 299 10.83 -0.90 -3.89
CA ASN A 299 10.44 0.24 -4.72
C ASN A 299 9.43 1.10 -3.95
N TYR A 300 9.96 1.93 -3.04
CA TYR A 300 9.15 2.81 -2.19
C TYR A 300 8.83 4.13 -2.89
N PHE A 301 7.57 4.58 -2.77
CA PHE A 301 7.20 5.96 -3.06
C PHE A 301 7.17 6.82 -1.78
N ASP A 302 7.29 8.15 -1.93
CA ASP A 302 7.32 9.05 -0.78
C ASP A 302 5.94 9.17 -0.11
N THR A 303 5.96 9.20 1.22
CA THR A 303 4.76 9.33 2.06
C THR A 303 4.98 10.49 3.05
N PRO A 304 4.86 11.76 2.61
CA PRO A 304 5.17 12.92 3.43
C PRO A 304 4.19 13.10 4.60
N LYS A 305 4.68 13.79 5.64
CA LYS A 305 3.86 14.25 6.77
C LYS A 305 2.81 15.25 6.28
N ILE A 306 1.57 15.09 6.74
CA ILE A 306 0.50 16.07 6.59
C ILE A 306 -0.07 16.42 7.96
N THR A 307 -0.16 17.72 8.25
CA THR A 307 -0.67 18.26 9.51
C THR A 307 -1.64 19.42 9.23
N GLN A 308 -2.32 19.90 10.24
CA GLN A 308 -3.13 21.11 10.12
C GLN A 308 -2.37 22.31 9.53
N GLU A 309 -1.03 22.37 9.69
CA GLU A 309 -0.21 23.49 9.26
C GLU A 309 0.08 23.48 7.75
N ASN A 310 0.27 22.27 7.16
CA ASN A 310 0.65 22.11 5.75
C ASN A 310 -0.42 21.43 4.87
N MET A 311 -1.56 21.05 5.44
CA MET A 311 -2.60 20.32 4.69
C MET A 311 -3.10 21.06 3.44
N GLY A 312 -2.99 22.38 3.41
CA GLY A 312 -3.34 23.21 2.25
C GLY A 312 -2.44 23.00 1.02
N GLU A 313 -1.29 22.32 1.17
CA GLU A 313 -0.39 21.92 0.07
C GLU A 313 -0.83 20.62 -0.60
N PHE A 314 -1.75 19.88 0.02
CA PHE A 314 -2.24 18.59 -0.45
C PHE A 314 -3.66 18.70 -0.96
N THR A 315 -3.97 17.91 -1.98
CA THR A 315 -5.36 17.76 -2.43
C THR A 315 -6.12 16.90 -1.41
N ARG A 316 -7.33 17.35 -1.03
CA ARG A 316 -8.21 16.55 -0.19
C ARG A 316 -8.47 15.19 -0.86
N PRO A 317 -8.19 14.06 -0.19
CA PRO A 317 -8.44 12.75 -0.77
C PRO A 317 -9.93 12.49 -1.00
N VAL A 318 -10.23 11.57 -1.91
CA VAL A 318 -11.61 11.17 -2.25
C VAL A 318 -12.01 9.82 -1.64
N PHE A 319 -11.08 9.16 -0.95
CA PHE A 319 -11.22 7.83 -0.35
C PHE A 319 -11.27 7.90 1.17
#